data_a9d5858fd0b68f11fd67029e8c2dac4e
#
_entry.id   a9d5858fd0b68f11fd67029e8c2dac4e
#
_cell.length_a   1.000
_cell.length_b   1.000
_cell.length_c   1.000
_cell.angle_alpha   90.00
_cell.angle_beta   90.00
_cell.angle_gamma   90.00
#
_symmetry.space_group_name_H-M   'P 1'
#
loop_
_entity.id
_entity.type
_entity.pdbx_description
1 polymer ?
#
loop_
_entity_poly.entity_id
_entity_poly.type
_entity_poly.pdbx_seq_one_letter_code
_entity_poly.pdbx_strand_id
1 'polypeptide(L)'
;TNKEIFKEPKKKSPPPLWIRSILIATCTLVSFFHGRNDGQKGIGLVMVILIAFLPGYFAINTTLDMQMVKSSLATVQTVTAKIDTIPLSEKERGNLADLKHSASDLAIITSQNLTPATLTTDQKFAIRKAALTINKHSKKLIESESVALSENDKSAWKKATAGSKAPFFTFGASSSTGIAGVTDFAPNWVMWMVALSLGLGTMIGWKRIVVTIGEKIGKDHLTYAQGASAELIASLTIGLATAYKWPVSTTHVLSSGIAGTMVAQRGIKNLQGDTVKNIVLAWILTLPVTVVLSAGLFLFFRWITG
;
A
#
# COMPACT_ATOMS: atom_id res chain seq x y z
N THR A 1 15.58 -10.78 -37.01
CA THR A 1 14.95 -9.83 -36.07
C THR A 1 13.55 -9.52 -36.60
N ASN A 2 12.55 -9.87 -35.83
CA ASN A 2 11.13 -9.74 -36.21
C ASN A 2 10.76 -8.23 -36.22
N LYS A 3 10.96 -7.56 -37.37
CA LYS A 3 10.76 -6.12 -37.51
C LYS A 3 9.31 -5.65 -37.29
N GLU A 4 8.35 -6.58 -37.19
CA GLU A 4 6.92 -6.24 -37.04
C GLU A 4 6.57 -5.63 -35.68
N ILE A 5 7.26 -6.01 -34.60
CA ILE A 5 7.00 -5.45 -33.27
C ILE A 5 7.42 -3.98 -33.17
N PHE A 6 8.33 -3.51 -34.04
CA PHE A 6 8.80 -2.12 -34.10
C PHE A 6 7.97 -1.24 -35.06
N LYS A 7 6.91 -1.79 -35.65
CA LYS A 7 6.00 -1.01 -36.52
C LYS A 7 4.93 -0.32 -35.67
N GLU A 8 4.46 0.79 -36.20
CA GLU A 8 3.30 1.50 -35.66
C GLU A 8 2.01 0.69 -35.90
N PRO A 9 1.04 0.80 -35.00
CA PRO A 9 -0.26 0.13 -35.14
C PRO A 9 -1.01 0.61 -36.38
N LYS A 10 -1.44 -0.33 -37.22
CA LYS A 10 -2.29 0.00 -38.37
C LYS A 10 -3.76 0.06 -37.93
N LYS A 11 -4.48 1.15 -38.25
CA LYS A 11 -5.87 1.39 -37.87
C LYS A 11 -6.86 0.27 -38.27
N LYS A 12 -6.56 -0.49 -39.34
CA LYS A 12 -7.50 -1.47 -39.92
C LYS A 12 -7.03 -2.91 -39.91
N SER A 13 -5.84 -3.22 -39.42
CA SER A 13 -5.35 -4.60 -39.34
C SER A 13 -4.81 -4.91 -37.95
N PRO A 14 -5.32 -5.97 -37.30
CA PRO A 14 -4.81 -6.36 -35.99
C PRO A 14 -3.36 -6.87 -36.12
N PRO A 15 -2.53 -6.74 -35.09
CA PRO A 15 -1.17 -7.30 -35.08
C PRO A 15 -1.21 -8.82 -35.12
N PRO A 16 -0.11 -9.47 -35.55
CA PRO A 16 0.05 -10.92 -35.48
C PRO A 16 -0.24 -11.47 -34.08
N LEU A 17 -0.70 -12.71 -34.00
CA LEU A 17 -1.15 -13.32 -32.73
C LEU A 17 -0.08 -13.26 -31.63
N TRP A 18 1.19 -13.49 -31.97
CA TRP A 18 2.28 -13.45 -30.98
C TRP A 18 2.50 -12.04 -30.38
N ILE A 19 2.39 -10.96 -31.20
CA ILE A 19 2.46 -9.57 -30.71
C ILE A 19 1.24 -9.28 -29.83
N ARG A 20 0.04 -9.72 -30.28
CA ARG A 20 -1.19 -9.56 -29.49
C ARG A 20 -1.10 -10.23 -28.13
N SER A 21 -0.53 -11.45 -28.09
CA SER A 21 -0.33 -12.17 -26.82
C SER A 21 0.60 -11.43 -25.86
N ILE A 22 1.70 -10.85 -26.36
CA ILE A 22 2.60 -10.02 -25.56
C ILE A 22 1.86 -8.80 -25.01
N LEU A 23 1.15 -8.06 -25.87
CA LEU A 23 0.40 -6.84 -25.44
C LEU A 23 -0.70 -7.17 -24.42
N ILE A 24 -1.44 -8.27 -24.60
CA ILE A 24 -2.44 -8.71 -23.64
C ILE A 24 -1.77 -9.07 -22.31
N ALA A 25 -0.65 -9.79 -22.34
CA ALA A 25 0.06 -10.17 -21.13
C ALA A 25 0.59 -8.95 -20.36
N THR A 26 1.25 -8.00 -21.05
CA THR A 26 1.79 -6.77 -20.41
C THR A 26 0.68 -5.87 -19.91
N CYS A 27 -0.40 -5.69 -20.66
CA CYS A 27 -1.58 -4.92 -20.24
C CYS A 27 -2.28 -5.55 -19.02
N THR A 28 -2.43 -6.87 -19.01
CA THR A 28 -2.98 -7.60 -17.86
C THR A 28 -2.10 -7.42 -16.62
N LEU A 29 -0.79 -7.51 -16.80
CA LEU A 29 0.16 -7.36 -15.70
C LEU A 29 0.15 -5.95 -15.11
N VAL A 30 0.17 -4.92 -15.95
CA VAL A 30 0.10 -3.53 -15.46
C VAL A 30 -1.26 -3.25 -14.79
N SER A 31 -2.36 -3.76 -15.33
CA SER A 31 -3.69 -3.59 -14.75
C SER A 31 -3.79 -4.27 -13.39
N PHE A 32 -3.22 -5.46 -13.23
CA PHE A 32 -3.16 -6.18 -11.96
C PHE A 32 -2.39 -5.40 -10.89
N PHE A 33 -1.17 -4.96 -11.19
CA PHE A 33 -0.36 -4.21 -10.23
C PHE A 33 -0.92 -2.81 -9.93
N HIS A 34 -1.50 -2.15 -10.92
CA HIS A 34 -2.21 -0.89 -10.76
C HIS A 34 -3.39 -1.05 -9.78
N GLY A 35 -4.30 -1.97 -10.07
CA GLY A 35 -5.46 -2.23 -9.22
C GLY A 35 -5.07 -2.62 -7.80
N ARG A 36 -4.02 -3.42 -7.64
CA ARG A 36 -3.48 -3.78 -6.32
C ARG A 36 -2.90 -2.58 -5.56
N ASN A 37 -2.12 -1.73 -6.22
CA ASN A 37 -1.51 -0.55 -5.60
C ASN A 37 -2.57 0.48 -5.18
N ASP A 38 -3.47 0.84 -6.08
CA ASP A 38 -4.49 1.85 -5.82
C ASP A 38 -5.62 1.31 -4.93
N GLY A 39 -5.95 0.03 -5.06
CA GLY A 39 -6.88 -0.65 -4.16
C GLY A 39 -6.43 -0.62 -2.70
N GLN A 40 -5.16 -0.87 -2.42
CA GLN A 40 -4.62 -0.77 -1.05
C GLN A 40 -4.73 0.64 -0.48
N LYS A 41 -4.49 1.68 -1.28
CA LYS A 41 -4.65 3.08 -0.87
C LYS A 41 -6.11 3.41 -0.58
N GLY A 42 -7.01 2.99 -1.47
CA GLY A 42 -8.46 3.16 -1.31
C GLY A 42 -8.99 2.50 -0.04
N ILE A 43 -8.62 1.23 0.19
CA ILE A 43 -8.98 0.50 1.41
C ILE A 43 -8.43 1.22 2.65
N GLY A 44 -7.15 1.62 2.63
CA GLY A 44 -6.52 2.33 3.74
C GLY A 44 -7.24 3.64 4.07
N LEU A 45 -7.61 4.43 3.06
CA LEU A 45 -8.34 5.70 3.26
C LEU A 45 -9.74 5.46 3.85
N VAL A 46 -10.49 4.51 3.31
CA VAL A 46 -11.82 4.14 3.85
C VAL A 46 -11.70 3.66 5.29
N MET A 47 -10.70 2.82 5.61
CA MET A 47 -10.49 2.36 6.99
C MET A 47 -10.13 3.50 7.94
N VAL A 48 -9.32 4.47 7.53
CA VAL A 48 -9.02 5.66 8.36
C VAL A 48 -10.30 6.43 8.68
N ILE A 49 -11.17 6.64 7.67
CA ILE A 49 -12.46 7.31 7.85
C ILE A 49 -13.36 6.50 8.81
N LEU A 50 -13.50 5.21 8.58
CA LEU A 50 -14.33 4.33 9.43
C LEU A 50 -13.84 4.31 10.88
N ILE A 51 -12.55 4.26 11.10
CA ILE A 51 -11.97 4.29 12.47
C ILE A 51 -12.19 5.65 13.12
N ALA A 52 -12.11 6.74 12.36
CA ALA A 52 -12.33 8.08 12.90
C ALA A 52 -13.79 8.34 13.31
N PHE A 53 -14.75 7.92 12.48
CA PHE A 53 -16.17 8.17 12.70
C PHE A 53 -16.91 7.07 13.48
N LEU A 54 -16.46 5.83 13.36
CA LEU A 54 -17.10 4.65 13.96
C LEU A 54 -16.09 3.81 14.74
N PRO A 55 -15.35 4.38 15.70
CA PRO A 55 -14.28 3.70 16.41
C PRO A 55 -14.77 2.48 17.21
N GLY A 56 -15.97 2.52 17.73
CA GLY A 56 -16.56 1.40 18.46
C GLY A 56 -16.65 0.09 17.64
N TYR A 57 -16.70 0.22 16.30
CA TYR A 57 -16.80 -0.93 15.39
C TYR A 57 -15.47 -1.26 14.69
N PHE A 58 -14.64 -0.25 14.38
CA PHE A 58 -13.49 -0.42 13.48
C PHE A 58 -12.14 -0.11 14.12
N ALA A 59 -12.08 0.23 15.42
CA ALA A 59 -10.79 0.50 16.08
C ALA A 59 -9.90 -0.75 16.14
N ILE A 60 -10.47 -1.93 16.31
CA ILE A 60 -9.75 -3.21 16.35
C ILE A 60 -10.46 -4.25 15.50
N ASN A 61 -9.73 -5.28 15.11
CA ASN A 61 -10.27 -6.44 14.41
C ASN A 61 -11.10 -7.29 15.39
N THR A 62 -12.43 -7.23 15.25
CA THR A 62 -13.36 -7.97 16.10
C THR A 62 -13.46 -9.47 15.78
N THR A 63 -12.91 -9.90 14.63
CA THR A 63 -12.91 -11.32 14.22
C THR A 63 -11.62 -12.05 14.62
N LEU A 64 -10.67 -11.35 15.24
CA LEU A 64 -9.40 -11.93 15.66
C LEU A 64 -9.59 -12.78 16.91
N ASP A 65 -8.92 -13.94 16.94
CA ASP A 65 -8.87 -14.79 18.13
C ASP A 65 -8.01 -14.12 19.22
N MET A 66 -8.63 -13.78 20.33
CA MET A 66 -7.98 -13.16 21.47
C MET A 66 -6.96 -14.10 22.14
N GLN A 67 -7.10 -15.42 22.02
CA GLN A 67 -6.10 -16.36 22.53
C GLN A 67 -4.80 -16.27 21.72
N MET A 68 -4.91 -16.06 20.43
CA MET A 68 -3.74 -15.80 19.57
C MET A 68 -3.04 -14.49 19.97
N VAL A 69 -3.79 -13.45 20.31
CA VAL A 69 -3.21 -12.17 20.79
C VAL A 69 -2.47 -12.40 22.12
N LYS A 70 -3.08 -13.13 23.06
CA LYS A 70 -2.44 -13.49 24.36
C LYS A 70 -1.15 -14.27 24.17
N SER A 71 -1.15 -15.30 23.32
CA SER A 71 0.05 -16.13 23.06
C SER A 71 1.16 -15.32 22.37
N SER A 72 0.80 -14.45 21.43
CA SER A 72 1.73 -13.55 20.77
C SER A 72 2.33 -12.56 21.76
N LEU A 73 1.51 -12.02 22.65
CA LEU A 73 1.95 -11.09 23.69
C LEU A 73 2.90 -11.75 24.69
N ALA A 74 2.60 -12.97 25.14
CA ALA A 74 3.47 -13.75 26.00
C ALA A 74 4.85 -13.98 25.36
N THR A 75 4.87 -14.29 24.05
CA THR A 75 6.11 -14.44 23.29
C THR A 75 6.90 -13.12 23.26
N VAL A 76 6.25 -11.99 23.01
CA VAL A 76 6.90 -10.67 23.03
C VAL A 76 7.49 -10.37 24.40
N GLN A 77 6.75 -10.61 25.48
CA GLN A 77 7.21 -10.39 26.86
C GLN A 77 8.41 -11.28 27.19
N THR A 78 8.36 -12.57 26.86
CA THR A 78 9.45 -13.53 27.09
C THR A 78 10.71 -13.13 26.35
N VAL A 79 10.61 -12.76 25.07
CA VAL A 79 11.78 -12.39 24.27
C VAL A 79 12.36 -11.05 24.73
N THR A 80 11.51 -10.05 25.00
CA THR A 80 12.00 -8.73 25.45
C THR A 80 12.58 -8.74 26.85
N ALA A 81 12.25 -9.74 27.68
CA ALA A 81 12.90 -9.94 28.99
C ALA A 81 14.37 -10.38 28.87
N LYS A 82 14.74 -11.05 27.76
CA LYS A 82 16.11 -11.51 27.51
C LYS A 82 17.05 -10.42 26.97
N ILE A 83 16.52 -9.25 26.62
CA ILE A 83 17.31 -8.17 26.01
C ILE A 83 18.18 -7.52 27.11
N ASP A 84 19.51 -7.57 26.89
CA ASP A 84 20.45 -6.77 27.69
C ASP A 84 20.29 -5.29 27.33
N THR A 85 20.16 -4.46 28.34
CA THR A 85 19.98 -3.01 28.19
C THR A 85 21.29 -2.24 28.14
N ILE A 86 22.41 -2.87 28.50
CA ILE A 86 23.73 -2.21 28.58
C ILE A 86 24.18 -1.71 27.18
N PRO A 87 24.15 -2.53 26.11
CA PRO A 87 24.64 -2.11 24.81
C PRO A 87 23.67 -1.17 24.07
N LEU A 88 22.44 -0.96 24.58
CA LEU A 88 21.43 -0.16 23.92
C LEU A 88 21.69 1.34 24.03
N SER A 89 21.50 2.08 22.94
CA SER A 89 21.44 3.53 22.97
C SER A 89 20.25 4.03 23.81
N GLU A 90 20.31 5.28 24.27
CA GLU A 90 19.22 5.89 25.04
C GLU A 90 17.86 5.80 24.33
N LYS A 91 17.84 6.02 23.00
CA LYS A 91 16.65 5.89 22.16
C LYS A 91 16.10 4.46 22.11
N GLU A 92 16.96 3.47 22.06
CA GLU A 92 16.56 2.05 22.05
C GLU A 92 16.05 1.60 23.41
N ARG A 93 16.66 2.07 24.51
CA ARG A 93 16.14 1.86 25.87
C ARG A 93 14.74 2.46 26.02
N GLY A 94 14.51 3.67 25.51
CA GLY A 94 13.17 4.28 25.48
C GLY A 94 12.17 3.45 24.66
N ASN A 95 12.55 3.00 23.46
CA ASN A 95 11.70 2.14 22.64
C ASN A 95 11.37 0.81 23.35
N LEU A 96 12.31 0.21 24.06
CA LEU A 96 12.11 -1.04 24.82
C LEU A 96 11.21 -0.81 26.04
N ALA A 97 11.36 0.30 26.74
CA ALA A 97 10.50 0.67 27.86
C ALA A 97 9.05 0.89 27.42
N ASP A 98 8.83 1.67 26.34
CA ASP A 98 7.51 1.91 25.77
C ASP A 98 6.85 0.60 25.30
N LEU A 99 7.63 -0.31 24.70
CA LEU A 99 7.17 -1.60 24.27
C LEU A 99 6.73 -2.45 25.46
N LYS A 100 7.58 -2.57 26.52
CA LYS A 100 7.25 -3.35 27.72
C LYS A 100 6.01 -2.79 28.44
N HIS A 101 5.89 -1.47 28.54
CA HIS A 101 4.72 -0.82 29.13
C HIS A 101 3.46 -1.16 28.33
N SER A 102 3.49 -0.93 27.02
CA SER A 102 2.34 -1.24 26.14
C SER A 102 1.98 -2.74 26.14
N ALA A 103 2.97 -3.61 26.26
CA ALA A 103 2.72 -5.06 26.38
C ALA A 103 2.06 -5.42 27.72
N SER A 104 2.43 -4.75 28.80
CA SER A 104 1.79 -4.92 30.12
C SER A 104 0.34 -4.41 30.10
N ASP A 105 0.11 -3.23 29.55
CA ASP A 105 -1.24 -2.67 29.43
C ASP A 105 -2.17 -3.58 28.62
N LEU A 106 -1.67 -4.08 27.49
CA LEU A 106 -2.44 -5.01 26.64
C LEU A 106 -2.70 -6.33 27.38
N ALA A 107 -1.75 -6.83 28.18
CA ALA A 107 -1.92 -8.05 28.98
C ALA A 107 -3.03 -7.87 30.03
N ILE A 108 -3.06 -6.76 30.72
CA ILE A 108 -4.10 -6.44 31.72
C ILE A 108 -5.49 -6.44 31.08
N ILE A 109 -5.67 -5.77 29.94
CA ILE A 109 -6.97 -5.70 29.26
C ILE A 109 -7.38 -7.09 28.75
N THR A 110 -6.45 -7.85 28.18
CA THR A 110 -6.75 -9.17 27.62
C THR A 110 -6.93 -10.25 28.67
N SER A 111 -6.42 -10.09 29.90
CA SER A 111 -6.59 -11.04 31.01
C SER A 111 -8.06 -11.16 31.48
N GLN A 112 -8.87 -10.13 31.27
CA GLN A 112 -10.27 -10.04 31.72
C GLN A 112 -11.24 -10.97 30.94
N ASN A 113 -10.74 -11.85 30.07
CA ASN A 113 -11.55 -12.78 29.25
C ASN A 113 -12.70 -12.11 28.46
N LEU A 114 -12.54 -10.82 28.14
CA LEU A 114 -13.49 -10.07 27.34
C LEU A 114 -13.41 -10.50 25.87
N THR A 115 -14.57 -10.59 25.24
CA THR A 115 -14.63 -10.76 23.79
C THR A 115 -14.51 -9.39 23.10
N PRO A 116 -14.04 -9.30 21.85
CA PRO A 116 -13.99 -8.03 21.13
C PRO A 116 -15.32 -7.26 21.07
N ALA A 117 -16.44 -7.99 21.16
CA ALA A 117 -17.79 -7.41 21.16
C ALA A 117 -18.17 -6.73 22.48
N THR A 118 -17.64 -7.20 23.61
CA THR A 118 -17.97 -6.66 24.95
C THR A 118 -17.05 -5.51 25.39
N LEU A 119 -15.99 -5.24 24.62
CA LEU A 119 -15.06 -4.15 24.91
C LEU A 119 -15.72 -2.78 24.69
N THR A 120 -15.48 -1.85 25.61
CA THR A 120 -15.87 -0.45 25.44
C THR A 120 -15.04 0.22 24.34
N THR A 121 -15.51 1.34 23.84
CA THR A 121 -14.78 2.11 22.81
C THR A 121 -13.39 2.53 23.29
N ASP A 122 -13.28 2.97 24.56
CA ASP A 122 -12.01 3.38 25.16
C ASP A 122 -11.03 2.21 25.30
N GLN A 123 -11.53 1.03 25.70
CA GLN A 123 -10.72 -0.19 25.73
C GLN A 123 -10.23 -0.60 24.33
N LYS A 124 -11.07 -0.48 23.30
CA LYS A 124 -10.67 -0.73 21.90
C LYS A 124 -9.58 0.24 21.45
N PHE A 125 -9.67 1.51 21.82
CA PHE A 125 -8.61 2.48 21.53
C PHE A 125 -7.32 2.18 22.29
N ALA A 126 -7.40 1.80 23.56
CA ALA A 126 -6.25 1.42 24.36
C ALA A 126 -5.54 0.20 23.75
N ILE A 127 -6.29 -0.83 23.38
CA ILE A 127 -5.78 -2.02 22.68
C ILE A 127 -5.10 -1.63 21.36
N ARG A 128 -5.76 -0.79 20.55
CA ARG A 128 -5.21 -0.30 19.29
C ARG A 128 -3.90 0.43 19.49
N LYS A 129 -3.85 1.37 20.43
CA LYS A 129 -2.65 2.15 20.77
C LYS A 129 -1.51 1.24 21.21
N ALA A 130 -1.79 0.31 22.11
CA ALA A 130 -0.80 -0.64 22.59
C ALA A 130 -0.26 -1.53 21.45
N ALA A 131 -1.13 -2.11 20.62
CA ALA A 131 -0.74 -2.93 19.49
C ALA A 131 0.14 -2.17 18.48
N LEU A 132 -0.23 -0.93 18.14
CA LEU A 132 0.56 -0.08 17.25
C LEU A 132 1.94 0.26 17.84
N THR A 133 2.01 0.57 19.14
CA THR A 133 3.26 0.86 19.84
C THR A 133 4.17 -0.37 19.88
N ILE A 134 3.62 -1.54 20.25
CA ILE A 134 4.37 -2.81 20.25
C ILE A 134 4.93 -3.10 18.86
N ASN A 135 4.13 -3.03 17.81
CA ASN A 135 4.57 -3.31 16.44
C ASN A 135 5.64 -2.33 15.96
N LYS A 136 5.48 -1.04 16.24
CA LYS A 136 6.43 0.03 15.85
C LYS A 136 7.79 -0.16 16.51
N HIS A 137 7.80 -0.40 17.81
CA HIS A 137 9.05 -0.52 18.57
C HIS A 137 9.70 -1.88 18.37
N SER A 138 8.92 -2.96 18.25
CA SER A 138 9.43 -4.29 17.90
C SER A 138 10.19 -4.26 16.58
N LYS A 139 9.63 -3.63 15.54
CA LYS A 139 10.31 -3.53 14.24
C LYS A 139 11.67 -2.86 14.36
N LYS A 140 11.75 -1.73 15.08
CA LYS A 140 13.01 -0.99 15.27
C LYS A 140 14.05 -1.78 16.05
N LEU A 141 13.64 -2.48 17.12
CA LEU A 141 14.52 -3.24 17.96
C LEU A 141 15.02 -4.54 17.30
N ILE A 142 14.16 -5.22 16.54
CA ILE A 142 14.55 -6.43 15.78
C ILE A 142 15.57 -6.11 14.68
N GLU A 143 15.47 -4.93 14.06
CA GLU A 143 16.38 -4.46 13.01
C GLU A 143 17.68 -3.84 13.58
N SER A 144 17.78 -3.64 14.89
CA SER A 144 18.97 -3.05 15.54
C SER A 144 20.05 -4.09 15.76
N GLU A 145 21.28 -3.73 15.43
CA GLU A 145 22.48 -4.54 15.68
C GLU A 145 22.84 -4.58 17.18
N SER A 146 22.43 -3.59 17.96
CA SER A 146 22.68 -3.51 19.41
C SER A 146 21.86 -4.54 20.20
N VAL A 147 20.82 -5.14 19.60
CA VAL A 147 19.97 -6.14 20.27
C VAL A 147 20.51 -7.55 20.00
N ALA A 148 21.29 -8.04 20.96
CA ALA A 148 21.87 -9.38 20.94
C ALA A 148 20.81 -10.43 21.33
N LEU A 149 20.12 -11.01 20.33
CA LEU A 149 19.15 -12.09 20.49
C LEU A 149 19.51 -13.25 19.54
N SER A 150 19.15 -14.47 19.95
CA SER A 150 19.25 -15.62 19.04
C SER A 150 18.35 -15.43 17.82
N GLU A 151 18.72 -16.02 16.67
CA GLU A 151 17.90 -15.96 15.47
C GLU A 151 16.51 -16.62 15.68
N ASN A 152 16.42 -17.62 16.54
CA ASN A 152 15.16 -18.22 16.94
C ASN A 152 14.27 -17.23 17.71
N ASP A 153 14.82 -16.48 18.67
CA ASP A 153 14.09 -15.47 19.44
C ASP A 153 13.64 -14.31 18.52
N LYS A 154 14.52 -13.84 17.65
CA LYS A 154 14.16 -12.80 16.64
C LYS A 154 13.04 -13.27 15.72
N SER A 155 13.10 -14.50 15.24
CA SER A 155 12.07 -15.09 14.38
C SER A 155 10.75 -15.26 15.13
N ALA A 156 10.75 -15.77 16.35
CA ALA A 156 9.57 -15.89 17.20
C ALA A 156 8.95 -14.52 17.49
N TRP A 157 9.76 -13.53 17.82
CA TRP A 157 9.30 -12.16 18.06
C TRP A 157 8.67 -11.55 16.82
N LYS A 158 9.34 -11.68 15.66
CA LYS A 158 8.82 -11.19 14.39
C LYS A 158 7.48 -11.84 14.01
N LYS A 159 7.36 -13.16 14.24
CA LYS A 159 6.10 -13.88 13.99
C LYS A 159 4.99 -13.44 14.95
N ALA A 160 5.30 -13.23 16.23
CA ALA A 160 4.35 -12.78 17.25
C ALA A 160 3.85 -11.34 16.98
N THR A 161 4.69 -10.47 16.47
CA THR A 161 4.31 -9.06 16.20
C THR A 161 3.71 -8.86 14.82
N ALA A 162 4.45 -9.19 13.76
CA ALA A 162 4.05 -8.89 12.38
C ALA A 162 3.09 -9.91 11.78
N GLY A 163 2.94 -11.09 12.41
CA GLY A 163 2.17 -12.19 11.87
C GLY A 163 2.75 -12.79 10.59
N SER A 164 2.01 -13.73 10.01
CA SER A 164 2.37 -14.29 8.69
C SER A 164 1.94 -13.31 7.61
N LYS A 165 2.86 -12.97 6.70
CA LYS A 165 2.51 -12.19 5.51
C LYS A 165 1.69 -13.07 4.58
N ALA A 166 0.52 -12.59 4.18
CA ALA A 166 -0.22 -13.23 3.09
C ALA A 166 0.65 -13.27 1.82
N PRO A 167 0.59 -14.35 1.03
CA PRO A 167 1.31 -14.44 -0.23
C PRO A 167 1.03 -13.23 -1.13
N PHE A 168 2.02 -12.82 -1.91
CA PHE A 168 1.98 -11.65 -2.79
C PHE A 168 0.75 -11.61 -3.73
N PHE A 169 0.20 -12.78 -4.07
CA PHE A 169 -0.95 -12.93 -4.96
C PHE A 169 -2.31 -13.11 -4.25
N THR A 170 -2.39 -13.09 -2.93
CA THR A 170 -3.69 -13.20 -2.25
C THR A 170 -4.49 -11.92 -2.35
N PHE A 171 -5.64 -12.00 -2.99
CA PHE A 171 -6.74 -11.07 -2.86
C PHE A 171 -7.47 -11.42 -1.55
N GLY A 172 -7.47 -10.53 -0.62
CA GLY A 172 -8.18 -10.70 0.65
C GLY A 172 -7.50 -9.96 1.79
N ALA A 173 -8.25 -9.74 2.85
CA ALA A 173 -7.71 -9.20 4.08
C ALA A 173 -6.52 -10.07 4.50
N SER A 174 -5.35 -9.49 4.51
CA SER A 174 -4.22 -10.05 5.21
C SER A 174 -4.62 -10.05 6.69
N SER A 175 -5.24 -11.13 7.15
CA SER A 175 -5.35 -11.37 8.58
C SER A 175 -3.93 -11.70 9.04
N SER A 176 -3.18 -10.69 9.43
CA SER A 176 -1.92 -10.92 10.10
C SER A 176 -2.21 -11.70 11.38
N THR A 177 -1.49 -12.80 11.57
CA THR A 177 -1.69 -13.74 12.69
C THR A 177 -0.92 -13.28 13.91
N GLY A 178 -0.60 -12.11 14.15
CA GLY A 178 0.11 -11.61 15.32
C GLY A 178 -0.58 -10.39 15.93
N ILE A 179 0.13 -9.67 16.78
CA ILE A 179 -0.36 -8.42 17.37
C ILE A 179 -0.74 -7.40 16.28
N ALA A 180 -0.08 -7.41 15.13
CA ALA A 180 -0.45 -6.59 13.98
C ALA A 180 -1.88 -6.87 13.48
N GLY A 181 -2.37 -8.10 13.60
CA GLY A 181 -3.73 -8.47 13.19
C GLY A 181 -4.83 -7.73 13.95
N VAL A 182 -4.51 -7.18 15.11
CA VAL A 182 -5.44 -6.32 15.86
C VAL A 182 -5.77 -5.04 15.10
N THR A 183 -4.80 -4.48 14.38
CA THR A 183 -4.91 -3.17 13.72
C THR A 183 -4.85 -3.23 12.21
N ASP A 184 -4.19 -4.27 11.66
CA ASP A 184 -4.00 -4.48 10.22
C ASP A 184 -5.11 -5.39 9.68
N PHE A 185 -6.28 -4.84 9.46
CA PHE A 185 -7.42 -5.55 8.90
C PHE A 185 -8.27 -4.63 8.03
N ALA A 186 -9.02 -5.23 7.13
CA ALA A 186 -10.09 -4.55 6.40
C ALA A 186 -11.26 -5.52 6.24
N PRO A 187 -12.50 -5.12 6.55
CA PRO A 187 -13.67 -5.92 6.30
C PRO A 187 -13.82 -6.27 4.81
N ASN A 188 -14.29 -7.47 4.51
CA ASN A 188 -14.45 -7.93 3.13
C ASN A 188 -15.32 -6.99 2.29
N TRP A 189 -16.38 -6.43 2.87
CA TRP A 189 -17.25 -5.50 2.15
C TRP A 189 -16.53 -4.20 1.74
N VAL A 190 -15.57 -3.70 2.55
CA VAL A 190 -14.74 -2.54 2.19
C VAL A 190 -13.88 -2.87 0.98
N MET A 191 -13.28 -4.05 0.96
CA MET A 191 -12.44 -4.49 -0.16
C MET A 191 -13.26 -4.59 -1.46
N TRP A 192 -14.43 -5.23 -1.40
CA TRP A 192 -15.33 -5.31 -2.55
C TRP A 192 -15.83 -3.95 -3.01
N MET A 193 -16.24 -3.09 -2.08
CA MET A 193 -16.66 -1.72 -2.40
C MET A 193 -15.56 -0.92 -3.11
N VAL A 194 -14.33 -0.96 -2.60
CA VAL A 194 -13.20 -0.27 -3.22
C VAL A 194 -12.87 -0.88 -4.59
N ALA A 195 -12.84 -2.19 -4.72
CA ALA A 195 -12.55 -2.87 -5.98
C ALA A 195 -13.59 -2.54 -7.06
N LEU A 196 -14.88 -2.59 -6.72
CA LEU A 196 -15.96 -2.25 -7.64
C LEU A 196 -15.94 -0.76 -8.01
N SER A 197 -15.75 0.13 -7.04
CA SER A 197 -15.67 1.57 -7.28
C SER A 197 -14.48 1.94 -8.17
N LEU A 198 -13.32 1.31 -7.95
CA LEU A 198 -12.13 1.51 -8.77
C LEU A 198 -12.35 0.99 -10.19
N GLY A 199 -12.95 -0.20 -10.34
CA GLY A 199 -13.27 -0.79 -11.63
C GLY A 199 -14.24 0.08 -12.44
N LEU A 200 -15.37 0.48 -11.85
CA LEU A 200 -16.35 1.35 -12.49
C LEU A 200 -15.77 2.73 -12.82
N GLY A 201 -14.99 3.31 -11.91
CA GLY A 201 -14.34 4.61 -12.12
C GLY A 201 -13.36 4.59 -13.29
N THR A 202 -12.58 3.53 -13.43
CA THR A 202 -11.65 3.36 -14.56
C THR A 202 -12.38 3.17 -15.88
N MET A 203 -13.51 2.48 -15.90
CA MET A 203 -14.33 2.29 -17.12
C MET A 203 -14.88 3.60 -17.69
N ILE A 204 -15.18 4.59 -16.85
CA ILE A 204 -15.77 5.87 -17.29
C ILE A 204 -14.72 6.80 -17.89
N GLY A 205 -13.51 6.85 -17.35
CA GLY A 205 -12.48 7.84 -17.69
C GLY A 205 -11.35 7.37 -18.61
N TRP A 206 -11.22 6.08 -18.87
CA TRP A 206 -10.05 5.46 -19.49
C TRP A 206 -9.65 6.03 -20.85
N LYS A 207 -10.63 6.29 -21.74
CA LYS A 207 -10.36 6.67 -23.13
C LYS A 207 -9.54 7.96 -23.25
N ARG A 208 -9.88 8.97 -22.45
CA ARG A 208 -9.16 10.27 -22.46
C ARG A 208 -7.72 10.11 -22.00
N ILE A 209 -7.51 9.30 -20.97
CA ILE A 209 -6.18 9.05 -20.40
C ILE A 209 -5.33 8.27 -21.40
N VAL A 210 -5.86 7.17 -21.95
CA VAL A 210 -5.13 6.31 -22.89
C VAL A 210 -4.72 7.07 -24.15
N VAL A 211 -5.64 7.87 -24.73
CA VAL A 211 -5.34 8.70 -25.91
C VAL A 211 -4.27 9.74 -25.58
N THR A 212 -4.35 10.40 -24.44
CA THR A 212 -3.35 11.42 -24.08
C THR A 212 -1.97 10.80 -23.85
N ILE A 213 -1.90 9.71 -23.14
CA ILE A 213 -0.63 9.04 -22.81
C ILE A 213 -0.06 8.30 -24.03
N GLY A 214 -0.90 7.57 -24.76
CA GLY A 214 -0.48 6.76 -25.90
C GLY A 214 -0.21 7.52 -27.19
N GLU A 215 -0.92 8.64 -27.43
CA GLU A 215 -0.88 9.32 -28.73
C GLU A 215 -0.31 10.74 -28.67
N LYS A 216 -0.22 11.38 -27.48
CA LYS A 216 0.12 12.79 -27.35
C LYS A 216 1.43 13.07 -26.60
N ILE A 217 2.08 12.08 -26.02
CA ILE A 217 3.39 12.26 -25.37
C ILE A 217 4.50 12.38 -26.40
N GLY A 218 4.48 11.51 -27.42
CA GLY A 218 5.42 11.55 -28.55
C GLY A 218 4.86 12.28 -29.76
N LYS A 219 5.74 12.73 -30.64
CA LYS A 219 5.40 13.24 -31.99
C LYS A 219 5.06 12.10 -32.93
N ASP A 220 5.73 10.97 -32.77
CA ASP A 220 5.44 9.73 -33.48
C ASP A 220 4.47 8.88 -32.69
N HIS A 221 3.75 7.99 -33.39
CA HIS A 221 2.91 7.00 -32.74
C HIS A 221 3.76 5.92 -32.04
N LEU A 222 3.25 5.39 -30.92
CA LEU A 222 3.86 4.27 -30.20
C LEU A 222 3.91 3.03 -31.08
N THR A 223 5.07 2.40 -31.17
CA THR A 223 5.21 1.05 -31.73
C THR A 223 4.75 0.00 -30.69
N TYR A 224 4.45 -1.20 -31.16
CA TYR A 224 4.08 -2.31 -30.25
C TYR A 224 5.18 -2.60 -29.21
N ALA A 225 6.46 -2.56 -29.62
CA ALA A 225 7.59 -2.78 -28.72
C ALA A 225 7.67 -1.72 -27.62
N GLN A 226 7.46 -0.44 -27.96
CA GLN A 226 7.50 0.65 -26.99
C GLN A 226 6.37 0.54 -25.98
N GLY A 227 5.14 0.23 -26.44
CA GLY A 227 3.99 0.01 -25.55
C GLY A 227 4.26 -1.15 -24.59
N ALA A 228 4.62 -2.31 -25.11
CA ALA A 228 4.91 -3.48 -24.28
C ALA A 228 6.05 -3.25 -23.28
N SER A 229 7.13 -2.56 -23.71
CA SER A 229 8.26 -2.24 -22.83
C SER A 229 7.86 -1.28 -21.70
N ALA A 230 7.09 -0.23 -22.01
CA ALA A 230 6.60 0.72 -21.03
C ALA A 230 5.67 0.05 -20.00
N GLU A 231 4.74 -0.82 -20.46
CA GLU A 231 3.84 -1.58 -19.60
C GLU A 231 4.60 -2.58 -18.71
N LEU A 232 5.61 -3.25 -19.25
CA LEU A 232 6.43 -4.20 -18.49
C LEU A 232 7.21 -3.49 -17.37
N ILE A 233 7.90 -2.39 -17.69
CA ILE A 233 8.65 -1.61 -16.70
C ILE A 233 7.71 -0.99 -15.67
N ALA A 234 6.55 -0.46 -16.11
CA ALA A 234 5.55 0.06 -15.19
C ALA A 234 5.06 -1.02 -14.22
N SER A 235 4.74 -2.22 -14.73
CA SER A 235 4.32 -3.36 -13.92
C SER A 235 5.35 -3.74 -12.87
N LEU A 236 6.62 -3.87 -13.28
CA LEU A 236 7.72 -4.20 -12.37
C LEU A 236 7.91 -3.11 -11.30
N THR A 237 7.92 -1.85 -11.70
CA THR A 237 8.09 -0.71 -10.78
C THR A 237 6.95 -0.63 -9.77
N ILE A 238 5.70 -0.72 -10.23
CA ILE A 238 4.52 -0.68 -9.35
C ILE A 238 4.49 -1.91 -8.45
N GLY A 239 4.83 -3.10 -9.00
CA GLY A 239 4.89 -4.34 -8.25
C GLY A 239 5.91 -4.31 -7.13
N LEU A 240 7.13 -3.84 -7.41
CA LEU A 240 8.19 -3.64 -6.41
C LEU A 240 7.76 -2.61 -5.36
N ALA A 241 7.25 -1.46 -5.78
CA ALA A 241 6.76 -0.42 -4.87
C ALA A 241 5.67 -0.96 -3.94
N THR A 242 4.75 -1.78 -4.46
CA THR A 242 3.71 -2.43 -3.66
C THR A 242 4.30 -3.42 -2.66
N ALA A 243 5.31 -4.22 -3.07
CA ALA A 243 5.98 -5.17 -2.18
C ALA A 243 6.73 -4.49 -1.03
N TYR A 244 7.36 -3.36 -1.31
CA TYR A 244 8.07 -2.54 -0.31
C TYR A 244 7.17 -1.54 0.42
N LYS A 245 5.86 -1.49 0.12
CA LYS A 245 4.89 -0.54 0.68
C LYS A 245 5.25 0.93 0.39
N TRP A 246 5.87 1.20 -0.75
CA TRP A 246 6.18 2.55 -1.20
C TRP A 246 4.98 3.14 -1.95
N PRO A 247 4.53 4.35 -1.58
CA PRO A 247 3.46 5.03 -2.31
C PRO A 247 3.99 5.54 -3.65
N VAL A 248 3.48 5.00 -4.75
CA VAL A 248 3.82 5.46 -6.10
C VAL A 248 2.57 5.85 -6.86
N SER A 249 2.70 6.81 -7.75
CA SER A 249 1.64 7.13 -8.70
C SER A 249 1.79 6.25 -9.92
N THR A 250 0.82 5.38 -10.16
CA THR A 250 0.78 4.46 -11.30
C THR A 250 0.78 5.19 -12.64
N THR A 251 0.08 6.34 -12.71
CA THR A 251 0.05 7.20 -13.88
C THR A 251 1.41 7.82 -14.16
N HIS A 252 2.12 8.30 -13.14
CA HIS A 252 3.47 8.85 -13.31
C HIS A 252 4.43 7.78 -13.84
N VAL A 253 4.39 6.58 -13.28
CA VAL A 253 5.26 5.48 -13.68
C VAL A 253 5.03 5.10 -15.16
N LEU A 254 3.75 4.91 -15.55
CA LEU A 254 3.43 4.54 -16.92
C LEU A 254 3.76 5.65 -17.93
N SER A 255 3.40 6.90 -17.63
CA SER A 255 3.68 8.05 -18.51
C SER A 255 5.18 8.27 -18.68
N SER A 256 5.97 8.12 -17.60
CA SER A 256 7.43 8.22 -17.67
C SER A 256 8.05 7.06 -18.47
N GLY A 257 7.50 5.84 -18.32
CA GLY A 257 7.91 4.69 -19.12
C GLY A 257 7.72 4.94 -20.62
N ILE A 258 6.55 5.44 -21.02
CA ILE A 258 6.24 5.78 -22.42
C ILE A 258 7.17 6.91 -22.91
N ALA A 259 7.30 8.01 -22.16
CA ALA A 259 8.20 9.10 -22.52
C ALA A 259 9.64 8.61 -22.68
N GLY A 260 10.12 7.73 -21.79
CA GLY A 260 11.44 7.12 -21.86
C GLY A 260 11.66 6.30 -23.13
N THR A 261 10.69 5.50 -23.56
CA THR A 261 10.77 4.73 -24.82
C THR A 261 10.79 5.62 -26.06
N MET A 262 10.05 6.74 -26.02
CA MET A 262 10.06 7.74 -27.10
C MET A 262 11.40 8.46 -27.22
N VAL A 263 11.99 8.84 -26.08
CA VAL A 263 13.31 9.45 -26.02
C VAL A 263 14.39 8.48 -26.50
N ALA A 264 14.33 7.22 -26.09
CA ALA A 264 15.29 6.20 -26.51
C ALA A 264 15.30 5.97 -28.03
N GLN A 265 14.14 6.16 -28.70
CA GLN A 265 14.03 5.93 -30.15
C GLN A 265 14.61 7.08 -30.98
N ARG A 266 14.28 8.35 -30.67
CA ARG A 266 14.63 9.52 -31.49
C ARG A 266 15.10 10.73 -30.67
N GLY A 267 15.49 10.54 -29.45
CA GLY A 267 15.94 11.59 -28.56
C GLY A 267 14.80 12.47 -28.00
N ILE A 268 15.17 13.44 -27.18
CA ILE A 268 14.23 14.34 -26.48
C ILE A 268 13.34 15.14 -27.46
N LYS A 269 13.82 15.40 -28.70
CA LYS A 269 13.07 16.11 -29.73
C LYS A 269 11.80 15.37 -30.19
N ASN A 270 11.68 14.07 -29.89
CA ASN A 270 10.50 13.26 -30.17
C ASN A 270 9.34 13.50 -29.19
N LEU A 271 9.60 14.17 -28.08
CA LEU A 271 8.54 14.52 -27.13
C LEU A 271 7.76 15.76 -27.59
N GLN A 272 6.45 15.74 -27.35
CA GLN A 272 5.58 16.91 -27.50
C GLN A 272 5.72 17.81 -26.26
N GLY A 273 6.49 18.90 -26.38
CA GLY A 273 6.82 19.78 -25.26
C GLY A 273 5.60 20.30 -24.50
N ASP A 274 4.53 20.69 -25.21
CA ASP A 274 3.31 21.21 -24.59
C ASP A 274 2.58 20.13 -23.78
N THR A 275 2.50 18.92 -24.30
CA THR A 275 1.86 17.80 -23.58
C THR A 275 2.66 17.43 -22.35
N VAL A 276 3.99 17.32 -22.47
CA VAL A 276 4.87 17.01 -21.33
C VAL A 276 4.79 18.11 -20.28
N LYS A 277 4.84 19.38 -20.69
CA LYS A 277 4.67 20.52 -19.78
C LYS A 277 3.35 20.47 -19.02
N ASN A 278 2.24 20.20 -19.72
CA ASN A 278 0.91 20.09 -19.08
C ASN A 278 0.83 18.92 -18.11
N ILE A 279 1.44 17.78 -18.44
CA ILE A 279 1.50 16.61 -17.53
C ILE A 279 2.31 16.96 -16.28
N VAL A 280 3.50 17.55 -16.43
CA VAL A 280 4.37 17.95 -15.31
C VAL A 280 3.67 19.00 -14.45
N LEU A 281 3.03 19.99 -15.07
CA LEU A 281 2.27 21.01 -14.36
C LEU A 281 1.12 20.40 -13.56
N ALA A 282 0.36 19.47 -14.15
CA ALA A 282 -0.69 18.75 -13.46
C ALA A 282 -0.14 17.97 -12.24
N TRP A 283 1.01 17.31 -12.38
CA TRP A 283 1.65 16.61 -11.27
C TRP A 283 2.04 17.53 -10.12
N ILE A 284 2.63 18.68 -10.42
CA ILE A 284 3.03 19.68 -9.42
C ILE A 284 1.80 20.30 -8.74
N LEU A 285 0.76 20.62 -9.51
CA LEU A 285 -0.44 21.28 -8.97
C LEU A 285 -1.35 20.35 -8.20
N THR A 286 -1.30 19.04 -8.41
CA THR A 286 -2.19 18.09 -7.73
C THR A 286 -2.11 18.21 -6.22
N LEU A 287 -0.91 18.22 -5.63
CA LEU A 287 -0.73 18.30 -4.18
C LEU A 287 -1.27 19.61 -3.58
N PRO A 288 -0.84 20.80 -4.01
CA PRO A 288 -1.35 22.04 -3.40
C PRO A 288 -2.87 22.23 -3.61
N VAL A 289 -3.41 21.85 -4.78
CA VAL A 289 -4.85 21.95 -5.04
C VAL A 289 -5.65 21.01 -4.12
N THR A 290 -5.23 19.76 -3.99
CA THR A 290 -5.93 18.80 -3.11
C THR A 290 -5.82 19.19 -1.64
N VAL A 291 -4.71 19.74 -1.18
CA VAL A 291 -4.55 20.27 0.19
C VAL A 291 -5.52 21.41 0.44
N VAL A 292 -5.57 22.39 -0.45
CA VAL A 292 -6.47 23.57 -0.31
C VAL A 292 -7.94 23.15 -0.33
N LEU A 293 -8.33 22.27 -1.28
CA LEU A 293 -9.70 21.79 -1.38
C LEU A 293 -10.10 20.96 -0.14
N SER A 294 -9.23 20.09 0.34
CA SER A 294 -9.50 19.27 1.53
C SER A 294 -9.64 20.14 2.79
N ALA A 295 -8.74 21.12 2.97
CA ALA A 295 -8.81 22.05 4.07
C ALA A 295 -10.09 22.92 4.00
N GLY A 296 -10.43 23.42 2.82
CA GLY A 296 -11.64 24.20 2.59
C GLY A 296 -12.92 23.42 2.89
N LEU A 297 -13.01 22.17 2.39
CA LEU A 297 -14.15 21.28 2.68
C LEU A 297 -14.24 20.96 4.19
N PHE A 298 -13.11 20.67 4.83
CA PHE A 298 -13.10 20.42 6.27
C PHE A 298 -13.63 21.62 7.06
N LEU A 299 -13.14 22.83 6.76
CA LEU A 299 -13.60 24.06 7.42
C LEU A 299 -15.08 24.35 7.14
N PHE A 300 -15.53 24.10 5.90
CA PHE A 300 -16.93 24.25 5.51
C PHE A 300 -17.84 23.30 6.30
N PHE A 301 -17.52 22.01 6.38
CA PHE A 301 -18.30 21.06 7.16
C PHE A 301 -18.27 21.38 8.66
N ARG A 302 -17.11 21.76 9.19
CA ARG A 302 -16.98 22.19 10.58
C ARG A 302 -17.85 23.42 10.89
N TRP A 303 -17.98 24.36 9.97
CA TRP A 303 -18.84 25.53 10.12
C TRP A 303 -20.34 25.18 10.12
N ILE A 304 -20.75 24.17 9.34
CA ILE A 304 -22.15 23.70 9.29
C ILE A 304 -22.53 22.86 10.51
N THR A 305 -21.60 22.08 11.03
CA THR A 305 -21.89 21.12 12.11
C THR A 305 -21.64 21.68 13.51
N GLY A 306 -21.06 22.88 13.61
CA GLY A 306 -20.69 23.51 14.86
C GLY A 306 -19.36 23.04 15.35
#